data_ef203aa90051f2ca95a37b2763ce4c61
#
_entry.id   ef203aa90051f2ca95a37b2763ce4c61
#
_cell.length_a   1.000
_cell.length_b   1.000
_cell.length_c   1.000
_cell.angle_alpha   90.00
_cell.angle_beta   90.00
_cell.angle_gamma   90.00
#
_symmetry.space_group_name_H-M   'P 1'
#
loop_
_entity.id
_entity.type
_entity.pdbx_description
1 polymer ?
#
loop_
_entity_poly.entity_id
_entity_poly.type
_entity_poly.pdbx_seq_one_letter_code
_entity_poly.pdbx_strand_id
1 'polypeptide(L)'
;MSLGRKQSIDNSAWLKAVATIEEAVSRAELDELTAATVADIKAVTAGKCAAYAWSAGKDSIVLGKLCEAAGVTDSMIGVCDLEYPAFAAWIEEHKPAGCEVINTHQDIDWLVKHQEMLFPKDSAAAGRW
;
A
#
# COMPACT_ATOMS: atom_id res chain seq x y z
N MET A 1 3.27 16.81 26.04
CA MET A 1 4.02 15.82 25.25
C MET A 1 3.87 16.19 23.78
N SER A 2 4.93 16.61 23.12
CA SER A 2 4.88 16.83 21.68
C SER A 2 4.95 15.45 21.02
N LEU A 3 3.91 15.06 20.34
CA LEU A 3 3.89 13.86 19.51
C LEU A 3 4.95 14.02 18.41
N GLY A 4 6.17 13.60 18.72
CA GLY A 4 7.19 13.12 17.79
C GLY A 4 7.45 13.87 16.49
N ARG A 5 6.99 15.08 16.29
CA ARG A 5 7.51 15.93 15.23
C ARG A 5 8.92 16.31 15.62
N LYS A 6 9.87 15.56 15.10
CA LYS A 6 11.25 16.01 15.03
C LYS A 6 11.23 17.46 14.58
N GLN A 7 12.04 18.28 15.28
CA GLN A 7 12.28 19.70 15.08
C GLN A 7 12.15 20.11 13.61
N SER A 8 11.75 21.33 13.37
CA SER A 8 11.60 21.93 12.06
C SER A 8 12.73 21.48 11.12
N ILE A 9 12.48 20.42 10.39
CA ILE A 9 13.36 20.04 9.27
C ILE A 9 13.18 21.16 8.27
N ASP A 10 14.27 21.75 7.86
CA ASP A 10 14.27 22.67 6.74
C ASP A 10 13.65 21.95 5.53
N ASN A 11 12.42 22.30 5.21
CA ASN A 11 11.69 21.72 4.09
C ASN A 11 12.28 22.13 2.73
N SER A 12 13.25 23.06 2.69
CA SER A 12 13.81 23.56 1.43
C SER A 12 14.48 22.47 0.62
N ALA A 13 15.23 21.58 1.27
CA ALA A 13 15.85 20.43 0.61
C ALA A 13 14.82 19.46 0.04
N TRP A 14 13.75 19.20 0.78
CA TRP A 14 12.65 18.36 0.31
C TRP A 14 11.89 19.00 -0.86
N LEU A 15 11.54 20.27 -0.76
CA LEU A 15 10.86 21.00 -1.83
C LEU A 15 11.71 21.06 -3.10
N LYS A 16 13.03 21.24 -2.95
CA LYS A 16 13.96 21.18 -4.06
C LYS A 16 14.00 19.80 -4.71
N ALA A 17 14.11 18.73 -3.89
CA ALA A 17 14.10 17.36 -4.39
C ALA A 17 12.81 17.03 -5.14
N VAL A 18 11.65 17.47 -4.63
CA VAL A 18 10.35 17.28 -5.33
C VAL A 18 10.31 18.07 -6.64
N ALA A 19 10.81 19.31 -6.66
CA ALA A 19 10.81 20.15 -7.84
C ALA A 19 11.75 19.63 -8.95
N THR A 20 12.78 18.86 -8.59
CA THR A 20 13.80 18.32 -9.51
C THR A 20 13.74 16.81 -9.66
N ILE A 21 12.65 16.17 -9.24
CA ILE A 21 12.53 14.70 -9.22
C ILE A 21 12.64 14.10 -10.63
N GLU A 22 12.12 14.81 -11.64
CA GLU A 22 12.23 14.41 -13.04
C GLU A 22 13.66 14.50 -13.59
N GLU A 23 14.51 15.33 -12.96
CA GLU A 23 15.93 15.43 -13.29
C GLU A 23 16.75 14.32 -12.60
N ALA A 24 16.27 13.82 -11.45
CA ALA A 24 16.94 12.79 -10.67
C ALA A 24 16.83 11.40 -11.29
N VAL A 25 15.72 11.12 -11.99
CA VAL A 25 15.48 9.86 -12.69
C VAL A 25 14.95 10.16 -14.08
N SER A 26 15.72 9.78 -15.09
CA SER A 26 15.32 10.00 -16.47
C SER A 26 14.10 9.13 -16.83
N ARG A 27 13.31 9.58 -17.78
CA ARG A 27 12.19 8.81 -18.30
C ARG A 27 12.63 7.44 -18.85
N ALA A 28 13.78 7.39 -19.50
CA ALA A 28 14.33 6.16 -20.06
C ALA A 28 14.66 5.13 -18.96
N GLU A 29 15.29 5.57 -17.87
CA GLU A 29 15.59 4.71 -16.71
C GLU A 29 14.30 4.18 -16.05
N LEU A 30 13.29 5.04 -15.93
CA LEU A 30 11.99 4.64 -15.39
C LEU A 30 11.29 3.61 -16.28
N ASP A 31 11.32 3.80 -17.59
CA ASP A 31 10.72 2.88 -18.56
C ASP A 31 11.45 1.53 -18.57
N GLU A 32 12.79 1.52 -18.48
CA GLU A 32 13.60 0.31 -18.35
C GLU A 32 13.29 -0.45 -17.06
N LEU A 33 13.25 0.23 -15.92
CA LEU A 33 12.92 -0.37 -14.63
C LEU A 33 11.49 -0.94 -14.62
N THR A 34 10.55 -0.20 -15.22
CA THR A 34 9.16 -0.65 -15.38
C THR A 34 9.09 -1.93 -16.21
N ALA A 35 9.78 -1.97 -17.36
CA ALA A 35 9.79 -3.15 -18.21
C ALA A 35 10.42 -4.37 -17.54
N ALA A 36 11.52 -4.18 -16.83
CA ALA A 36 12.19 -5.24 -16.06
C ALA A 36 11.27 -5.78 -14.97
N THR A 37 10.63 -4.88 -14.17
CA THR A 37 9.72 -5.28 -13.10
C THR A 37 8.50 -6.04 -13.64
N VAL A 38 7.91 -5.61 -14.75
CA VAL A 38 6.80 -6.31 -15.40
C VAL A 38 7.22 -7.70 -15.88
N ALA A 39 8.44 -7.83 -16.43
CA ALA A 39 8.97 -9.12 -16.85
C ALA A 39 9.16 -10.08 -15.66
N ASP A 40 9.69 -9.59 -14.55
CA ASP A 40 9.88 -10.36 -13.31
C ASP A 40 8.52 -10.82 -12.74
N ILE A 41 7.52 -9.94 -12.67
CA ILE A 41 6.18 -10.32 -12.22
C ILE A 41 5.62 -11.42 -13.11
N LYS A 42 5.70 -11.30 -14.45
CA LYS A 42 5.25 -12.33 -15.40
C LYS A 42 5.95 -13.66 -15.16
N ALA A 43 7.26 -13.64 -14.96
CA ALA A 43 8.04 -14.86 -14.75
C ALA A 43 7.63 -15.57 -13.44
N VAL A 44 7.46 -14.81 -12.35
CA VAL A 44 7.11 -15.36 -11.03
C VAL A 44 5.67 -15.88 -11.00
N THR A 45 4.75 -15.25 -11.71
CA THR A 45 3.33 -15.59 -11.71
C THR A 45 2.92 -16.58 -12.81
N ALA A 46 3.81 -16.92 -13.71
CA ALA A 46 3.53 -17.83 -14.82
C ALA A 46 2.94 -19.17 -14.34
N GLY A 47 1.77 -19.53 -14.85
CA GLY A 47 1.07 -20.77 -14.49
C GLY A 47 0.52 -20.82 -13.07
N LYS A 48 0.48 -19.70 -12.36
CA LYS A 48 -0.04 -19.60 -11.00
C LYS A 48 -1.31 -18.74 -10.96
N CYS A 49 -2.17 -19.02 -9.99
CA CYS A 49 -3.20 -18.08 -9.56
C CYS A 49 -2.51 -17.02 -8.71
N ALA A 50 -2.54 -15.78 -9.15
CA ALA A 50 -1.83 -14.68 -8.51
C ALA A 50 -2.76 -13.48 -8.36
N ALA A 51 -2.68 -12.83 -7.21
CA ALA A 51 -3.35 -11.57 -6.91
C ALA A 51 -2.37 -10.64 -6.19
N TYR A 52 -2.66 -9.34 -6.21
CA TYR A 52 -1.85 -8.37 -5.45
C TYR A 52 -2.67 -7.71 -4.34
N ALA A 53 -2.00 -7.35 -3.25
CA ALA A 53 -2.61 -6.57 -2.18
C ALA A 53 -2.68 -5.09 -2.60
N TRP A 54 -3.89 -4.53 -2.55
CA TRP A 54 -4.13 -3.12 -2.82
C TRP A 54 -4.53 -2.41 -1.53
N SER A 55 -3.78 -1.42 -1.10
CA SER A 55 -4.00 -0.70 0.16
C SER A 55 -4.52 0.72 -0.04
N ALA A 56 -4.89 1.09 -1.28
CA ALA A 56 -5.27 2.44 -1.65
C ALA A 56 -4.15 3.51 -1.49
N GLY A 57 -2.97 3.12 -1.01
CA GLY A 57 -1.79 3.97 -0.92
C GLY A 57 -1.05 4.09 -2.26
N LYS A 58 -0.24 5.14 -2.41
CA LYS A 58 0.51 5.44 -3.64
C LYS A 58 1.30 4.24 -4.18
N ASP A 59 1.94 3.48 -3.28
CA ASP A 59 2.78 2.36 -3.67
C ASP A 59 1.96 1.20 -4.22
N SER A 60 0.80 0.90 -3.62
CA SER A 60 -0.11 -0.13 -4.12
C SER A 60 -0.81 0.25 -5.43
N ILE A 61 -0.99 1.54 -5.70
CA ILE A 61 -1.48 2.03 -7.00
C ILE A 61 -0.45 1.76 -8.09
N VAL A 62 0.82 2.08 -7.83
CA VAL A 62 1.93 1.78 -8.76
C VAL A 62 2.06 0.26 -8.97
N LEU A 63 2.08 -0.51 -7.87
CA LEU A 63 2.11 -1.97 -7.94
C LEU A 63 0.97 -2.52 -8.79
N GLY A 64 -0.25 -2.02 -8.60
CA GLY A 64 -1.41 -2.42 -9.39
C GLY A 64 -1.20 -2.22 -10.90
N LYS A 65 -0.65 -1.07 -11.30
CA LYS A 65 -0.33 -0.80 -12.71
C LYS A 65 0.72 -1.76 -13.29
N LEU A 66 1.74 -2.11 -12.51
CA LEU A 66 2.75 -3.09 -12.90
C LEU A 66 2.17 -4.50 -13.01
N CYS A 67 1.31 -4.89 -12.06
CA CYS A 67 0.60 -6.16 -12.06
C CYS A 67 -0.35 -6.28 -13.26
N GLU A 68 -1.17 -5.26 -13.53
CA GLU A 68 -2.05 -5.20 -14.71
C GLU A 68 -1.24 -5.37 -16.01
N ALA A 69 -0.12 -4.65 -16.17
CA ALA A 69 0.77 -4.78 -17.31
C ALA A 69 1.42 -6.17 -17.42
N ALA A 70 1.57 -6.86 -16.29
CA ALA A 70 2.05 -8.25 -16.24
C ALA A 70 0.95 -9.29 -16.48
N GLY A 71 -0.33 -8.89 -16.53
CA GLY A 71 -1.48 -9.79 -16.72
C GLY A 71 -2.04 -10.32 -15.39
N VAL A 72 -1.67 -9.75 -14.24
CA VAL A 72 -2.26 -10.05 -12.93
C VAL A 72 -3.30 -8.98 -12.63
N THR A 73 -4.57 -9.32 -12.74
CA THR A 73 -5.70 -8.39 -12.61
C THR A 73 -6.45 -8.54 -11.30
N ASP A 74 -6.31 -9.68 -10.63
CA ASP A 74 -6.98 -9.92 -9.36
C ASP A 74 -6.25 -9.18 -8.23
N SER A 75 -7.02 -8.56 -7.36
CA SER A 75 -6.48 -7.82 -6.22
C SER A 75 -7.39 -7.95 -5.00
N MET A 76 -6.86 -7.66 -3.83
CA MET A 76 -7.62 -7.67 -2.58
C MET A 76 -7.21 -6.51 -1.69
N ILE A 77 -8.16 -6.04 -0.88
CA ILE A 77 -7.94 -5.10 0.22
C ILE A 77 -8.59 -5.63 1.49
N GLY A 78 -7.83 -5.61 2.60
CA GLY A 78 -8.39 -5.82 3.93
C GLY A 78 -8.88 -4.51 4.52
N VAL A 79 -10.09 -4.52 5.04
CA VAL A 79 -10.69 -3.40 5.78
C VAL A 79 -11.20 -3.89 7.13
N CYS A 80 -11.51 -2.98 8.04
CA CYS A 80 -12.16 -3.30 9.31
C CYS A 80 -13.34 -2.36 9.58
N ASP A 81 -14.11 -2.64 10.62
CA ASP A 81 -15.29 -1.84 10.98
C ASP A 81 -14.91 -0.48 11.61
N LEU A 82 -13.61 -0.21 11.77
CA LEU A 82 -13.07 1.07 12.27
C LEU A 82 -12.61 2.01 11.16
N GLU A 83 -12.79 1.64 9.90
CA GLU A 83 -12.38 2.50 8.79
C GLU A 83 -13.13 3.83 8.81
N TYR A 84 -12.40 4.89 8.54
CA TYR A 84 -13.00 6.21 8.42
C TYR A 84 -13.99 6.24 7.26
N PRO A 85 -15.25 6.70 7.45
CA PRO A 85 -16.31 6.59 6.44
C PRO A 85 -15.94 7.19 5.07
N ALA A 86 -15.21 8.32 5.06
CA ALA A 86 -14.76 8.92 3.81
C ALA A 86 -13.71 8.06 3.09
N PHE A 87 -12.89 7.31 3.83
CA PHE A 87 -11.93 6.37 3.24
C PHE A 87 -12.62 5.13 2.69
N ALA A 88 -13.62 4.60 3.41
CA ALA A 88 -14.43 3.49 2.92
C ALA A 88 -15.16 3.86 1.61
N ALA A 89 -15.75 5.05 1.54
CA ALA A 89 -16.37 5.57 0.32
C ALA A 89 -15.36 5.74 -0.82
N TRP A 90 -14.18 6.24 -0.51
CA TRP A 90 -13.11 6.41 -1.49
C TRP A 90 -12.61 5.07 -2.04
N ILE A 91 -12.48 4.02 -1.17
CA ILE A 91 -12.15 2.66 -1.61
C ILE A 91 -13.18 2.16 -2.63
N GLU A 92 -14.46 2.28 -2.33
CA GLU A 92 -15.52 1.82 -3.23
C GLU A 92 -15.50 2.51 -4.60
N GLU A 93 -15.16 3.79 -4.63
CA GLU A 93 -15.09 4.58 -5.86
C GLU A 93 -13.83 4.28 -6.70
N HIS A 94 -12.69 3.97 -6.04
CA HIS A 94 -11.37 3.95 -6.69
C HIS A 94 -10.72 2.56 -6.73
N LYS A 95 -11.34 1.55 -6.11
CA LYS A 95 -10.77 0.20 -6.14
C LYS A 95 -10.65 -0.33 -7.57
N PRO A 96 -9.59 -1.09 -7.87
CA PRO A 96 -9.45 -1.75 -9.16
C PRO A 96 -10.67 -2.63 -9.48
N ALA A 97 -11.00 -2.75 -10.75
CA ALA A 97 -11.99 -3.71 -11.20
C ALA A 97 -11.53 -5.13 -10.78
N GLY A 98 -12.39 -5.89 -10.14
CA GLY A 98 -12.02 -7.23 -9.60
C GLY A 98 -11.31 -7.21 -8.26
N CYS A 99 -11.18 -6.04 -7.60
CA CYS A 99 -10.65 -5.98 -6.25
C CYS A 99 -11.65 -6.55 -5.23
N GLU A 100 -11.26 -7.60 -4.53
CA GLU A 100 -12.02 -8.18 -3.44
C GLU A 100 -11.81 -7.35 -2.16
N VAL A 101 -12.90 -6.89 -1.55
CA VAL A 101 -12.89 -6.18 -0.26
C VAL A 101 -13.19 -7.18 0.83
N ILE A 102 -12.20 -7.46 1.67
CA ILE A 102 -12.29 -8.43 2.77
C ILE A 102 -12.47 -7.64 4.06
N ASN A 103 -13.67 -7.62 4.63
CA ASN A 103 -13.87 -7.02 5.95
C ASN A 103 -13.51 -8.03 7.04
N THR A 104 -12.56 -7.67 7.89
CA THR A 104 -12.10 -8.50 9.03
C THR A 104 -13.02 -8.38 10.25
N HIS A 105 -14.01 -7.48 10.22
CA HIS A 105 -14.96 -7.22 11.31
C HIS A 105 -14.31 -6.90 12.66
N GLN A 106 -13.13 -6.27 12.60
CA GLN A 106 -12.46 -5.78 13.80
C GLN A 106 -13.04 -4.42 14.16
N ASP A 107 -13.79 -4.37 15.25
CA ASP A 107 -14.37 -3.16 15.83
C ASP A 107 -13.70 -2.82 17.17
N ILE A 108 -14.22 -1.82 17.87
CA ILE A 108 -13.71 -1.41 19.19
C ILE A 108 -13.85 -2.54 20.21
N ASP A 109 -14.97 -3.28 20.19
CA ASP A 109 -15.20 -4.39 21.10
C ASP A 109 -14.20 -5.52 20.85
N TRP A 110 -13.87 -5.79 19.59
CA TRP A 110 -12.83 -6.73 19.22
C TRP A 110 -11.47 -6.30 19.78
N LEU A 111 -11.09 -5.01 19.61
CA LEU A 111 -9.83 -4.47 20.13
C LEU A 111 -9.75 -4.54 21.65
N VAL A 112 -10.86 -4.25 22.36
CA VAL A 112 -10.91 -4.38 23.83
C VAL A 112 -10.70 -5.81 24.30
N LYS A 113 -11.20 -6.80 23.55
CA LYS A 113 -11.00 -8.22 23.86
C LYS A 113 -9.59 -8.72 23.51
N HIS A 114 -8.90 -8.04 22.59
CA HIS A 114 -7.58 -8.42 22.06
C HIS A 114 -6.52 -7.35 22.34
N GLN A 115 -6.47 -6.87 23.58
CA GLN A 115 -5.55 -5.79 24.00
C GLN A 115 -4.08 -6.11 23.74
N GLU A 116 -3.72 -7.39 23.73
CA GLU A 116 -2.38 -7.84 23.38
C GLU A 116 -1.97 -7.48 21.93
N MET A 117 -2.94 -7.27 21.06
CA MET A 117 -2.69 -6.81 19.68
C MET A 117 -2.39 -5.31 19.62
N LEU A 118 -3.04 -4.51 20.48
CA LEU A 118 -2.78 -3.06 20.58
C LEU A 118 -1.46 -2.74 21.28
N PHE A 119 -1.08 -3.56 22.27
CA PHE A 119 0.11 -3.37 23.09
C PHE A 119 0.98 -4.62 23.08
N PRO A 120 1.57 -4.96 21.93
CA PRO A 120 2.38 -6.17 21.83
C PRO A 120 3.59 -6.09 22.76
N LYS A 121 3.82 -7.15 23.54
CA LYS A 121 4.94 -7.23 24.48
C LYS A 121 6.26 -7.58 23.80
N ASP A 122 6.21 -8.08 22.59
CA ASP A 122 7.37 -8.48 21.81
C ASP A 122 7.16 -8.24 20.31
N SER A 123 8.26 -8.34 19.56
CA SER A 123 8.24 -8.11 18.11
C SER A 123 7.45 -9.17 17.33
N ALA A 124 7.34 -10.39 17.86
CA ALA A 124 6.56 -11.45 17.23
C ALA A 124 5.05 -11.18 17.36
N ALA A 125 4.61 -10.60 18.48
CA ALA A 125 3.25 -10.14 18.67
C ALA A 125 2.94 -8.93 17.77
N ALA A 126 3.89 -7.99 17.63
CA ALA A 126 3.74 -6.81 16.77
C ALA A 126 3.57 -7.16 15.28
N GLY A 127 4.15 -8.27 14.82
CA GLY A 127 4.05 -8.71 13.42
C GLY A 127 2.76 -9.43 13.04
N ARG A 128 1.76 -9.47 13.91
CA ARG A 128 0.47 -10.15 13.66
C ARG A 128 -0.66 -9.22 13.19
N TRP A 129 -0.33 -7.96 12.98
CA TRP A 129 -1.25 -6.95 12.42
C TRP A 129 -1.34 -7.06 10.91
#